data_1a356d90b2c573d0210f3196c695a9a7
#
_entry.id   1a356d90b2c573d0210f3196c695a9a7
#
_cell.length_a   1.000
_cell.length_b   1.000
_cell.length_c   1.000
_cell.angle_alpha   90.00
_cell.angle_beta   90.00
_cell.angle_gamma   90.00
#
_symmetry.space_group_name_H-M   'P 1'
#
loop_
_entity.id
_entity.type
_entity.pdbx_description
1 polymer ?
#
loop_
_entity_poly.entity_id
_entity_poly.type
_entity_poly.pdbx_seq_one_letter_code
_entity_poly.pdbx_strand_id
1 'polypeptide(L)'
;VTVGRTSNYVEQGLIDHFIGGDGEIPIVELLKGNYEHKGIDDNAPYQMINLDSVKIPNYDDIDWDEYKFAVQPKPTYITGSRGCVKRCDFCNVYDIWPKYVFRSGKSIAEEIITVKQKYDRTTFKFTDSLINGSMKAFREMLTILADYNNSRKTQEEKIQWH
;
A
#
# COMPACT_ATOMS: atom_id res chain seq x y z
N VAL A 1 -3.19 6.61 -16.64
CA VAL A 1 -2.43 5.84 -17.66
C VAL A 1 -3.29 4.63 -17.99
N THR A 2 -3.89 4.61 -19.16
CA THR A 2 -4.69 3.46 -19.61
C THR A 2 -3.73 2.32 -19.94
N VAL A 3 -4.00 1.13 -19.40
CA VAL A 3 -3.23 -0.11 -19.57
C VAL A 3 -2.95 -0.42 -21.06
N GLY A 4 -3.85 -0.05 -21.96
CA GLY A 4 -3.70 -0.22 -23.41
C GLY A 4 -2.59 0.58 -24.09
N ARG A 5 -1.87 1.47 -23.37
CA ARG A 5 -0.69 2.17 -23.91
C ARG A 5 0.63 1.48 -23.55
N THR A 6 0.63 0.64 -22.54
CA THR A 6 1.86 0.01 -22.03
C THR A 6 2.25 -1.20 -22.88
N SER A 7 1.28 -1.94 -23.44
CA SER A 7 1.53 -3.04 -24.38
C SER A 7 2.30 -2.59 -25.62
N ASN A 8 2.04 -1.38 -26.10
CA ASN A 8 2.76 -0.81 -27.26
C ASN A 8 4.26 -0.65 -27.00
N TYR A 9 4.71 -0.45 -25.76
CA TYR A 9 6.13 -0.32 -25.46
C TYR A 9 6.87 -1.67 -25.49
N VAL A 10 6.19 -2.76 -25.10
CA VAL A 10 6.72 -4.12 -25.26
C VAL A 10 6.83 -4.44 -26.75
N GLU A 11 5.79 -4.20 -27.53
CA GLU A 11 5.77 -4.44 -28.98
C GLU A 11 6.87 -3.66 -29.73
N GLN A 12 7.21 -2.46 -29.24
CA GLN A 12 8.29 -1.63 -29.78
C GLN A 12 9.67 -1.99 -29.24
N GLY A 13 9.77 -2.97 -28.33
CA GLY A 13 11.04 -3.38 -27.70
C GLY A 13 11.66 -2.32 -26.79
N LEU A 14 10.85 -1.39 -26.27
CA LEU A 14 11.31 -0.33 -25.36
C LEU A 14 11.34 -0.78 -23.90
N ILE A 15 10.56 -1.78 -23.55
CA ILE A 15 10.55 -2.49 -22.27
C ILE A 15 10.38 -3.97 -22.53
N ASP A 16 10.92 -4.81 -21.66
CA ASP A 16 10.81 -6.27 -21.82
C ASP A 16 9.43 -6.77 -21.38
N HIS A 17 8.95 -6.32 -20.24
CA HIS A 17 7.66 -6.69 -19.65
C HIS A 17 7.01 -5.53 -18.93
N PHE A 18 5.70 -5.59 -18.74
CA PHE A 18 4.98 -4.70 -17.84
C PHE A 18 4.09 -5.49 -16.87
N ILE A 19 3.82 -4.88 -15.71
CA ILE A 19 2.90 -5.44 -14.72
C ILE A 19 1.71 -4.49 -14.61
N GLY A 20 0.52 -5.02 -14.89
CA GLY A 20 -0.75 -4.32 -14.75
C GLY A 20 -1.38 -4.57 -13.38
N GLY A 21 -1.61 -3.51 -12.59
CA GLY A 21 -2.23 -3.60 -11.27
C GLY A 21 -1.25 -3.84 -10.12
N ASP A 22 -1.59 -4.77 -9.22
CA ASP A 22 -0.76 -5.10 -8.05
C ASP A 22 0.47 -5.90 -8.44
N GLY A 23 1.66 -5.43 -8.07
CA GLY A 23 2.92 -5.98 -8.55
C GLY A 23 3.55 -7.06 -7.66
N GLU A 24 3.14 -7.22 -6.41
CA GLU A 24 3.84 -8.02 -5.41
C GLU A 24 4.03 -9.49 -5.80
N ILE A 25 3.02 -10.10 -6.40
CA ILE A 25 3.10 -11.49 -6.88
C ILE A 25 3.64 -11.54 -8.30
N PRO A 26 3.11 -10.78 -9.28
CA PRO A 26 3.58 -10.84 -10.65
C PRO A 26 5.09 -10.59 -10.82
N ILE A 27 5.69 -9.66 -10.06
CA ILE A 27 7.14 -9.41 -10.16
C ILE A 27 7.96 -10.63 -9.70
N VAL A 28 7.51 -11.33 -8.67
CA VAL A 28 8.18 -12.54 -8.19
C VAL A 28 8.06 -13.67 -9.21
N GLU A 29 6.89 -13.82 -9.81
CA GLU A 29 6.67 -14.83 -10.87
C GLU A 29 7.48 -14.51 -12.14
N LEU A 30 7.56 -13.25 -12.53
CA LEU A 30 8.42 -12.80 -13.62
C LEU A 30 9.89 -13.17 -13.39
N LEU A 31 10.41 -12.91 -12.18
CA LEU A 31 11.79 -13.25 -11.81
C LEU A 31 12.05 -14.76 -11.74
N LYS A 32 11.02 -15.58 -11.55
CA LYS A 32 11.10 -17.04 -11.63
C LYS A 32 11.01 -17.57 -13.06
N GLY A 33 10.78 -16.72 -14.06
CA GLY A 33 10.58 -17.10 -15.45
C GLY A 33 9.15 -17.58 -15.78
N ASN A 34 8.18 -17.36 -14.90
CA ASN A 34 6.77 -17.66 -15.13
C ASN A 34 6.08 -16.47 -15.81
N TYR A 35 6.33 -16.31 -17.09
CA TYR A 35 5.82 -15.19 -17.90
C TYR A 35 4.31 -15.29 -18.18
N GLU A 36 3.70 -16.46 -18.01
CA GLU A 36 2.27 -16.69 -18.21
C GLU A 36 1.42 -16.29 -16.99
N HIS A 37 2.06 -15.79 -15.92
CA HIS A 37 1.32 -15.34 -14.73
C HIS A 37 0.43 -14.15 -15.06
N LYS A 38 -0.82 -14.22 -14.61
CA LYS A 38 -1.79 -13.13 -14.75
C LYS A 38 -1.23 -11.83 -14.16
N GLY A 39 -1.34 -10.75 -14.93
CA GLY A 39 -0.80 -9.43 -14.57
C GLY A 39 0.56 -9.13 -15.18
N ILE A 40 1.23 -10.11 -15.82
CA ILE A 40 2.43 -9.90 -16.63
C ILE A 40 1.96 -9.76 -18.09
N ASP A 41 2.31 -8.66 -18.75
CA ASP A 41 1.94 -8.33 -20.13
C ASP A 41 0.43 -8.44 -20.40
N ASP A 42 -0.38 -8.39 -19.34
CA ASP A 42 -1.83 -8.51 -19.39
C ASP A 42 -2.48 -7.14 -19.30
N ASN A 43 -3.36 -6.84 -20.23
CA ASN A 43 -4.13 -5.58 -20.24
C ASN A 43 -5.19 -5.51 -19.11
N ALA A 44 -5.56 -6.65 -18.50
CA ALA A 44 -6.42 -6.69 -17.35
C ALA A 44 -5.59 -6.50 -16.06
N PRO A 45 -5.92 -5.53 -15.19
CA PRO A 45 -5.15 -5.32 -13.99
C PRO A 45 -5.27 -6.51 -13.04
N TYR A 46 -4.12 -7.05 -12.62
CA TYR A 46 -4.07 -8.03 -11.54
C TYR A 46 -4.39 -7.35 -10.21
N GLN A 47 -5.25 -7.97 -9.42
CA GLN A 47 -5.60 -7.45 -8.09
C GLN A 47 -5.49 -8.55 -7.04
N MET A 48 -4.68 -8.31 -6.02
CA MET A 48 -4.61 -9.17 -4.84
C MET A 48 -5.91 -9.09 -4.03
N ILE A 49 -6.40 -10.25 -3.60
CA ILE A 49 -7.63 -10.34 -2.80
C ILE A 49 -7.31 -10.35 -1.29
N ASN A 50 -6.16 -10.89 -0.90
CA ASN A 50 -5.72 -10.93 0.49
C ASN A 50 -4.53 -9.99 0.70
N LEU A 51 -4.79 -8.77 1.16
CA LEU A 51 -3.74 -7.79 1.44
C LEU A 51 -3.03 -8.04 2.78
N ASP A 52 -3.56 -8.87 3.67
CA ASP A 52 -2.85 -9.25 4.91
C ASP A 52 -1.64 -10.15 4.63
N SER A 53 -1.56 -10.75 3.43
CA SER A 53 -0.39 -11.53 3.00
C SER A 53 0.80 -10.68 2.54
N VAL A 54 0.60 -9.38 2.34
CA VAL A 54 1.68 -8.45 1.97
C VAL A 54 2.60 -8.28 3.18
N LYS A 55 3.89 -8.49 2.96
CA LYS A 55 4.90 -8.32 4.03
C LYS A 55 5.08 -6.84 4.37
N ILE A 56 5.40 -6.60 5.64
CA ILE A 56 5.80 -5.27 6.10
C ILE A 56 7.07 -4.86 5.33
N PRO A 57 7.09 -3.65 4.72
CA PRO A 57 8.25 -3.18 3.99
C PRO A 57 9.51 -3.11 4.86
N ASN A 58 10.65 -3.47 4.29
CA ASN A 58 11.95 -3.28 4.93
C ASN A 58 12.48 -1.89 4.55
N TYR A 59 12.82 -1.10 5.56
CA TYR A 59 13.38 0.24 5.41
C TYR A 59 14.84 0.33 5.88
N ASP A 60 15.56 -0.81 6.04
CA ASP A 60 16.92 -0.83 6.59
C ASP A 60 17.91 0.00 5.73
N ASP A 61 17.69 0.05 4.41
CA ASP A 61 18.54 0.77 3.47
C ASP A 61 18.05 2.21 3.18
N ILE A 62 17.03 2.70 3.92
CA ILE A 62 16.49 4.04 3.72
C ILE A 62 17.20 5.05 4.61
N ASP A 63 17.95 5.96 4.02
CA ASP A 63 18.41 7.16 4.71
C ASP A 63 17.29 8.21 4.72
N TRP A 64 16.59 8.30 5.83
CA TRP A 64 15.47 9.22 6.00
C TRP A 64 15.88 10.69 5.94
N ASP A 65 17.13 11.02 6.19
CA ASP A 65 17.61 12.40 6.19
C ASP A 65 17.85 12.92 4.78
N GLU A 66 18.13 12.06 3.82
CA GLU A 66 18.20 12.39 2.40
C GLU A 66 16.86 12.75 1.79
N TYR A 67 15.74 12.25 2.35
CA TYR A 67 14.40 12.57 1.84
C TYR A 67 13.96 13.96 2.29
N LYS A 68 13.80 14.86 1.32
CA LYS A 68 13.30 16.22 1.56
C LYS A 68 11.78 16.23 1.47
N PHE A 69 11.13 16.30 2.63
CA PHE A 69 9.68 16.49 2.71
C PHE A 69 9.37 17.96 3.05
N ALA A 70 8.33 18.48 2.40
CA ALA A 70 7.83 19.83 2.71
C ALA A 70 7.20 19.93 4.11
N VAL A 71 6.79 18.79 4.69
CA VAL A 71 6.11 18.70 5.98
C VAL A 71 6.99 17.96 6.98
N GLN A 72 7.08 18.46 8.19
CA GLN A 72 7.75 17.82 9.32
C GLN A 72 6.71 17.51 10.43
N PRO A 73 6.84 16.38 11.14
CA PRO A 73 7.79 15.29 10.91
C PRO A 73 7.50 14.54 9.61
N LYS A 74 8.55 13.96 9.00
CA LYS A 74 8.49 13.18 7.74
C LYS A 74 7.54 11.99 7.93
N PRO A 75 6.43 11.87 7.18
CA PRO A 75 5.51 10.76 7.35
C PRO A 75 6.04 9.48 6.71
N THR A 76 5.73 8.34 7.33
CA THR A 76 5.82 7.03 6.69
C THR A 76 4.47 6.70 6.06
N TYR A 77 4.48 6.27 4.81
CA TYR A 77 3.24 5.97 4.08
C TYR A 77 2.80 4.53 4.31
N ILE A 78 1.52 4.35 4.57
CA ILE A 78 0.88 3.05 4.84
C ILE A 78 -0.27 2.87 3.85
N THR A 79 -0.42 1.65 3.34
CA THR A 79 -1.57 1.26 2.52
C THR A 79 -2.43 0.28 3.30
N GLY A 80 -3.63 0.70 3.67
CA GLY A 80 -4.60 -0.13 4.38
C GLY A 80 -5.61 -0.80 3.46
N SER A 81 -5.85 -0.21 2.27
CA SER A 81 -6.81 -0.73 1.30
C SER A 81 -6.42 -0.36 -0.13
N ARG A 82 -7.00 -1.07 -1.10
CA ARG A 82 -6.89 -0.77 -2.53
C ARG A 82 -8.28 -0.72 -3.15
N GLY A 83 -8.47 0.22 -4.06
CA GLY A 83 -9.77 0.49 -4.64
C GLY A 83 -10.63 1.41 -3.78
N CYS A 84 -11.89 1.52 -4.12
CA CYS A 84 -12.87 2.35 -3.43
C CYS A 84 -14.26 1.73 -3.52
N VAL A 85 -15.08 1.87 -2.47
CA VAL A 85 -16.49 1.43 -2.48
C VAL A 85 -17.39 2.40 -3.27
N LYS A 86 -16.89 3.60 -3.57
CA LYS A 86 -17.61 4.61 -4.36
C LYS A 86 -17.25 4.46 -5.84
N ARG A 87 -18.20 4.86 -6.69
CA ARG A 87 -18.03 4.93 -8.15
C ARG A 87 -18.39 6.34 -8.61
N CYS A 88 -17.50 7.29 -8.35
CA CYS A 88 -17.70 8.67 -8.75
C CYS A 88 -17.38 8.81 -10.25
N ASP A 89 -18.20 9.54 -11.00
CA ASP A 89 -18.11 9.65 -12.47
C ASP A 89 -16.77 10.20 -12.98
N PHE A 90 -16.08 10.99 -12.16
CA PHE A 90 -14.77 11.57 -12.48
C PHE A 90 -13.57 10.71 -12.04
N CYS A 91 -13.79 9.58 -11.36
CA CYS A 91 -12.75 8.82 -10.69
C CYS A 91 -12.47 7.52 -11.43
N ASN A 92 -11.20 7.27 -11.73
CA ASN A 92 -10.75 6.07 -12.43
C ASN A 92 -10.13 5.00 -11.51
N VAL A 93 -10.28 5.12 -10.19
CA VAL A 93 -9.70 4.17 -9.22
C VAL A 93 -10.17 2.74 -9.48
N TYR A 94 -11.43 2.55 -9.87
CA TYR A 94 -11.96 1.22 -10.14
C TYR A 94 -11.46 0.59 -11.45
N ASP A 95 -10.89 1.38 -12.36
CA ASP A 95 -10.25 0.86 -13.58
C ASP A 95 -8.94 0.13 -13.25
N ILE A 96 -8.26 0.57 -12.18
CA ILE A 96 -7.02 -0.02 -11.69
C ILE A 96 -7.33 -1.12 -10.66
N TRP A 97 -8.25 -0.84 -9.74
CA TRP A 97 -8.69 -1.76 -8.71
C TRP A 97 -10.21 -1.97 -8.78
N PRO A 98 -10.66 -2.96 -9.56
CA PRO A 98 -12.09 -3.21 -9.76
C PRO A 98 -12.85 -3.59 -8.49
N LYS A 99 -12.15 -4.08 -7.47
CA LYS A 99 -12.71 -4.43 -6.17
C LYS A 99 -12.10 -3.56 -5.08
N TYR A 100 -12.92 -3.20 -4.09
CA TYR A 100 -12.39 -2.66 -2.84
C TYR A 100 -11.88 -3.82 -1.99
N VAL A 101 -10.59 -3.86 -1.74
CA VAL A 101 -9.91 -4.86 -0.90
C VAL A 101 -9.21 -4.13 0.22
N PHE A 102 -9.28 -4.66 1.43
CA PHE A 102 -8.71 -4.02 2.62
C PHE A 102 -7.96 -5.04 3.48
N ARG A 103 -7.00 -4.55 4.23
CA ARG A 103 -6.28 -5.29 5.26
C ARG A 103 -7.12 -5.33 6.53
N SER A 104 -6.91 -6.35 7.38
CA SER A 104 -7.43 -6.33 8.75
C SER A 104 -6.87 -5.15 9.53
N GLY A 105 -7.65 -4.63 10.47
CA GLY A 105 -7.17 -3.56 11.34
C GLY A 105 -5.95 -3.98 12.15
N LYS A 106 -5.90 -5.25 12.54
CA LYS A 106 -4.74 -5.86 13.21
C LYS A 106 -3.48 -5.77 12.33
N SER A 107 -3.56 -6.21 11.06
CA SER A 107 -2.40 -6.17 10.14
C SER A 107 -1.87 -4.75 9.92
N ILE A 108 -2.76 -3.76 9.78
CA ILE A 108 -2.36 -2.35 9.63
C ILE A 108 -1.68 -1.84 10.91
N ALA A 109 -2.28 -2.09 12.06
CA ALA A 109 -1.74 -1.64 13.35
C ALA A 109 -0.38 -2.31 13.66
N GLU A 110 -0.23 -3.61 13.37
CA GLU A 110 1.03 -4.33 13.53
C GLU A 110 2.15 -3.74 12.67
N GLU A 111 1.87 -3.37 11.42
CA GLU A 111 2.85 -2.70 10.56
C GLU A 111 3.27 -1.35 11.16
N ILE A 112 2.31 -0.50 11.52
CA ILE A 112 2.58 0.81 12.11
C ILE A 112 3.42 0.70 13.39
N ILE A 113 3.06 -0.22 14.29
CA ILE A 113 3.78 -0.45 15.54
C ILE A 113 5.19 -1.00 15.28
N THR A 114 5.32 -1.95 14.35
CA THR A 114 6.61 -2.53 13.97
C THR A 114 7.54 -1.46 13.39
N VAL A 115 7.04 -0.64 12.48
CA VAL A 115 7.80 0.46 11.88
C VAL A 115 8.19 1.50 12.93
N LYS A 116 7.27 1.84 13.86
CA LYS A 116 7.61 2.72 15.00
C LYS A 116 8.72 2.14 15.85
N GLN A 117 8.63 0.86 16.20
CA GLN A 117 9.61 0.22 17.09
C GLN A 117 10.99 0.03 16.44
N LYS A 118 11.01 -0.35 15.15
CA LYS A 118 12.25 -0.67 14.45
C LYS A 118 12.96 0.59 13.92
N TYR A 119 12.21 1.58 13.44
CA TYR A 119 12.76 2.74 12.72
C TYR A 119 12.49 4.07 13.41
N ASP A 120 11.90 4.04 14.60
CA ASP A 120 11.51 5.22 15.41
C ASP A 120 10.64 6.23 14.62
N ARG A 121 9.78 5.71 13.72
CA ARG A 121 8.85 6.55 12.96
C ARG A 121 7.56 6.75 13.76
N THR A 122 7.18 8.01 13.99
CA THR A 122 6.00 8.36 14.81
C THR A 122 4.83 8.87 14.00
N THR A 123 5.08 9.35 12.77
CA THR A 123 4.06 9.94 11.92
C THR A 123 3.80 9.08 10.70
N PHE A 124 2.53 8.75 10.49
CA PHE A 124 2.07 7.89 9.40
C PHE A 124 1.02 8.60 8.56
N LYS A 125 1.00 8.31 7.26
CA LYS A 125 -0.01 8.83 6.33
C LYS A 125 -0.55 7.70 5.47
N PHE A 126 -1.87 7.60 5.40
CA PHE A 126 -2.51 6.62 4.54
C PHE A 126 -2.54 7.07 3.08
N THR A 127 -2.25 6.14 2.16
CA THR A 127 -2.31 6.34 0.70
C THR A 127 -3.62 5.87 0.09
N ASP A 128 -4.54 5.45 0.93
CA ASP A 128 -5.82 4.86 0.55
C ASP A 128 -6.73 5.86 -0.16
N SER A 129 -7.44 5.40 -1.19
CA SER A 129 -8.54 6.17 -1.77
C SER A 129 -9.73 6.32 -0.80
N LEU A 130 -9.89 5.34 0.12
CA LEU A 130 -10.92 5.34 1.16
C LEU A 130 -10.54 4.40 2.30
N ILE A 131 -9.86 4.89 3.33
CA ILE A 131 -9.41 4.06 4.47
C ILE A 131 -10.56 3.47 5.30
N ASN A 132 -11.67 4.16 5.41
CA ASN A 132 -12.82 3.74 6.21
C ASN A 132 -13.90 2.99 5.41
N GLY A 133 -13.58 2.47 4.23
CA GLY A 133 -14.51 1.65 3.44
C GLY A 133 -14.92 0.37 4.16
N SER A 134 -14.05 -0.19 5.01
CA SER A 134 -14.39 -1.23 5.98
C SER A 134 -14.37 -0.65 7.40
N MET A 135 -15.52 -0.26 7.92
CA MET A 135 -15.63 0.29 9.28
C MET A 135 -15.21 -0.70 10.37
N LYS A 136 -15.33 -2.00 10.13
CA LYS A 136 -14.85 -3.04 11.06
C LYS A 136 -13.34 -3.01 11.18
N ALA A 137 -12.61 -3.10 10.07
CA ALA A 137 -11.16 -3.06 10.05
C ALA A 137 -10.63 -1.71 10.57
N PHE A 138 -11.27 -0.61 10.18
CA PHE A 138 -10.89 0.72 10.63
C PHE A 138 -11.00 0.88 12.16
N ARG A 139 -12.11 0.43 12.77
CA ARG A 139 -12.28 0.47 14.22
C ARG A 139 -11.29 -0.44 14.96
N GLU A 140 -11.04 -1.65 14.43
CA GLU A 140 -10.04 -2.57 14.98
C GLU A 140 -8.66 -1.92 15.03
N MET A 141 -8.20 -1.33 13.92
CA MET A 141 -6.94 -0.59 13.85
C MET A 141 -6.89 0.53 14.90
N LEU A 142 -7.94 1.36 14.96
CA LEU A 142 -8.00 2.48 15.91
C LEU A 142 -7.92 2.02 17.35
N THR A 143 -8.60 0.92 17.71
CA THR A 143 -8.55 0.37 19.06
C THR A 143 -7.14 -0.05 19.44
N ILE A 144 -6.46 -0.82 18.57
CA ILE A 144 -5.09 -1.28 18.82
C ILE A 144 -4.11 -0.11 18.94
N LEU A 145 -4.21 0.88 18.05
CA LEU A 145 -3.34 2.05 18.09
C LEU A 145 -3.62 2.95 19.32
N ALA A 146 -4.88 3.07 19.74
CA ALA A 146 -5.23 3.79 20.97
C ALA A 146 -4.66 3.09 22.20
N ASP A 147 -4.78 1.78 22.30
CA ASP A 147 -4.22 1.00 23.40
C ASP A 147 -2.68 1.12 23.45
N TYR A 148 -2.03 1.04 22.27
CA TYR A 148 -0.59 1.31 22.17
C TYR A 148 -0.24 2.70 22.69
N ASN A 149 -0.92 3.75 22.22
CA ASN A 149 -0.65 5.12 22.61
C ASN A 149 -0.94 5.39 24.11
N ASN A 150 -1.98 4.77 24.68
CA ASN A 150 -2.32 4.88 26.09
C ASN A 150 -1.24 4.28 27.01
N SER A 151 -0.46 3.32 26.52
CA SER A 151 0.68 2.75 27.24
C SER A 151 1.94 3.60 27.18
N ARG A 152 1.97 4.72 26.45
CA ARG A 152 3.13 5.62 26.29
C ARG A 152 3.06 6.80 27.24
N LYS A 153 4.22 7.19 27.79
CA LYS A 153 4.30 8.26 28.79
C LYS A 153 4.38 9.65 28.18
N THR A 154 5.06 9.80 27.04
CA THR A 154 5.28 11.07 26.39
C THR A 154 4.53 11.17 25.07
N GLN A 155 4.32 12.38 24.56
CA GLN A 155 3.68 12.59 23.27
C GLN A 155 4.58 12.16 22.11
N GLU A 156 5.89 12.25 22.26
CA GLU A 156 6.89 11.86 21.26
C GLU A 156 6.93 10.34 21.02
N GLU A 157 6.56 9.55 22.05
CA GLU A 157 6.45 8.09 21.93
C GLU A 157 5.19 7.64 21.19
N LYS A 158 4.20 8.53 21.06
CA LYS A 158 2.89 8.20 20.48
C LYS A 158 2.92 8.19 18.96
N ILE A 159 2.17 7.28 18.41
CA ILE A 159 1.89 7.19 16.97
C ILE A 159 0.86 8.26 16.61
N GLN A 160 1.17 9.03 15.55
CA GLN A 160 0.26 9.98 14.90
C GLN A 160 0.01 9.53 13.47
N TRP A 161 -1.22 9.71 12.98
CA TRP A 161 -1.56 9.36 11.61
C TRP A 161 -2.55 10.36 11.00
N HIS A 162 -2.54 10.46 9.66
CA HIS A 162 -3.35 11.38 8.86
C HIS A 162 -3.97 10.66 7.65
#